data_821b10b65e7eb781c0a6b415e398426f
#
_entry.id   821b10b65e7eb781c0a6b415e398426f
#
_cell.length_a   1.000
_cell.length_b   1.000
_cell.length_c   1.000
_cell.angle_alpha   90.00
_cell.angle_beta   90.00
_cell.angle_gamma   90.00
#
_symmetry.space_group_name_H-M   'P 1'
#
loop_
_entity.id
_entity.type
_entity.pdbx_description
1 polymer ?
#
loop_
_entity_poly.entity_id
_entity_poly.type
_entity_poly.pdbx_seq_one_letter_code
_entity_poly.pdbx_strand_id
1 'polypeptide(L)'
;MEEDKMIDQSVLAEDVASKIPYSFRDFFLVKPLDPVKVKKEFNTPVAKGEPKADENGIEAQDFDEVKTEVKEVDSDYRRAIVLKTPVWYPTEEMKENEIINVGNVVLFKDTTGSFFDLVKDSKIIRLYDIVAVER
;
A
#
# COMPACT_ATOMS: atom_id res chain seq x y z
N MET A 1 -10.40 23.48 -10.11
CA MET A 1 -11.09 22.75 -11.16
C MET A 1 -10.81 21.29 -11.01
N GLU A 2 -11.83 20.50 -11.04
CA GLU A 2 -11.67 19.07 -10.84
C GLU A 2 -10.88 18.41 -11.94
N GLU A 3 -11.02 18.90 -13.14
CA GLU A 3 -10.25 18.40 -14.26
C GLU A 3 -8.76 18.55 -14.03
N ASP A 4 -8.37 19.64 -13.38
CA ASP A 4 -6.98 19.88 -13.09
C ASP A 4 -6.45 18.93 -12.06
N LYS A 5 -7.30 18.42 -11.17
CA LYS A 5 -6.87 17.45 -10.17
C LYS A 5 -6.60 16.09 -10.76
N MET A 6 -7.25 15.78 -11.86
CA MET A 6 -7.06 14.51 -12.54
C MET A 6 -5.96 14.58 -13.57
N ILE A 7 -5.45 15.74 -13.78
CA ILE A 7 -4.40 15.90 -14.68
C ILE A 7 -3.25 15.13 -14.29
N ASP A 8 -2.62 14.97 -14.70
CA ASP A 8 -1.32 14.60 -14.70
C ASP A 8 -0.70 14.66 -13.35
N GLN A 9 -1.03 13.72 -12.50
CA GLN A 9 -0.28 13.53 -11.28
C GLN A 9 1.19 13.34 -11.58
N SER A 10 1.51 12.80 -12.75
CA SER A 10 2.88 12.65 -13.18
C SER A 10 3.55 14.02 -13.40
N VAL A 11 2.83 14.95 -14.01
CA VAL A 11 3.36 16.31 -14.20
C VAL A 11 3.53 17.01 -12.87
N LEU A 12 2.57 16.86 -11.97
CA LEU A 12 2.69 17.42 -10.63
C LEU A 12 3.86 16.77 -9.86
N ALA A 13 4.04 15.47 -10.02
CA ALA A 13 5.14 14.78 -9.37
C ALA A 13 6.49 15.26 -9.90
N GLU A 14 6.61 15.45 -11.20
CA GLU A 14 7.83 15.99 -11.79
C GLU A 14 8.13 17.41 -11.32
N ASP A 15 7.11 18.24 -11.23
CA ASP A 15 7.27 19.60 -10.73
C ASP A 15 7.71 19.60 -9.27
N VAL A 16 7.10 18.77 -8.45
CA VAL A 16 7.48 18.61 -7.06
C VAL A 16 8.90 18.05 -6.96
N ALA A 17 9.20 17.04 -7.75
CA ALA A 17 10.51 16.40 -7.74
C ALA A 17 11.64 17.38 -8.08
N SER A 18 11.38 18.28 -9.04
CA SER A 18 12.40 19.27 -9.42
C SER A 18 12.75 20.24 -8.30
N LYS A 19 11.86 20.40 -7.34
CA LYS A 19 12.06 21.29 -6.20
C LYS A 19 12.70 20.60 -5.00
N ILE A 20 12.83 19.29 -5.04
CA ILE A 20 13.42 18.52 -3.95
C ILE A 20 14.94 18.54 -4.13
N PRO A 21 15.68 19.12 -3.17
CA PRO A 21 17.12 19.30 -3.34
C PRO A 21 17.97 18.07 -3.01
N TYR A 22 17.34 16.91 -2.92
CA TYR A 22 18.04 15.68 -2.54
C TYR A 22 18.12 14.70 -3.69
N SER A 23 19.27 14.07 -3.84
CA SER A 23 19.47 12.92 -4.72
C SER A 23 19.55 11.67 -3.85
N PHE A 24 18.79 10.66 -4.17
CA PHE A 24 18.74 9.45 -3.36
C PHE A 24 19.67 8.40 -3.93
N ARG A 25 20.44 7.77 -3.07
CA ARG A 25 21.43 6.78 -3.51
C ARG A 25 20.82 5.40 -3.68
N ASP A 26 20.06 4.94 -2.70
CA ASP A 26 19.52 3.57 -2.69
C ASP A 26 18.02 3.50 -2.56
N PHE A 27 17.34 4.64 -2.51
CA PHE A 27 15.92 4.66 -2.21
C PHE A 27 15.13 5.40 -3.27
N PHE A 28 13.91 4.95 -3.47
CA PHE A 28 12.89 5.71 -4.17
C PHE A 28 12.20 6.61 -3.15
N LEU A 29 12.04 7.86 -3.48
CA LEU A 29 11.21 8.75 -2.69
C LEU A 29 9.81 8.72 -3.27
N VAL A 30 8.84 8.38 -2.47
CA VAL A 30 7.46 8.24 -2.90
C VAL A 30 6.53 9.02 -1.99
N LYS A 31 5.41 9.44 -2.55
CA LYS A 31 4.36 10.10 -1.79
C LYS A 31 3.19 9.12 -1.67
N PRO A 32 2.92 8.61 -0.46
CA PRO A 32 1.79 7.71 -0.27
C PRO A 32 0.47 8.40 -0.61
N LEU A 33 -0.38 7.68 -1.30
CA LEU A 33 -1.73 8.11 -1.61
C LEU A 33 -2.69 7.61 -0.52
N ASP A 34 -3.94 7.95 -0.64
CA ASP A 34 -4.94 7.50 0.31
C ASP A 34 -4.99 5.98 0.37
N PRO A 35 -5.26 5.41 1.54
CA PRO A 35 -5.35 3.96 1.68
C PRO A 35 -6.37 3.35 0.74
N VAL A 36 -6.02 2.22 0.15
CA VAL A 36 -6.94 1.46 -0.69
C VAL A 36 -7.79 0.59 0.22
N LYS A 37 -9.09 0.65 0.05
CA LYS A 37 -10.02 -0.18 0.82
C LYS A 37 -10.29 -1.47 0.08
N VAL A 38 -10.26 -2.56 0.81
CA VAL A 38 -10.59 -3.87 0.26
C VAL A 38 -11.60 -4.54 1.18
N LYS A 39 -12.41 -5.40 0.59
CA LYS A 39 -13.37 -6.17 1.37
C LYS A 39 -12.72 -7.49 1.76
N LYS A 40 -12.71 -7.77 3.03
CA LYS A 40 -12.18 -9.03 3.55
C LYS A 40 -13.26 -9.75 4.32
N GLU A 41 -13.28 -11.06 4.15
CA GLU A 41 -14.16 -11.92 4.92
C GLU A 41 -13.45 -12.34 6.19
N PHE A 42 -14.14 -12.16 7.29
CA PHE A 42 -13.65 -12.61 8.57
C PHE A 42 -14.57 -13.73 9.06
N ASN A 43 -14.00 -14.89 9.20
CA ASN A 43 -14.71 -16.05 9.72
C ASN A 43 -14.44 -16.14 11.21
N THR A 44 -15.42 -15.78 11.98
CA THR A 44 -15.28 -15.86 13.42
C THR A 44 -16.23 -16.95 13.93
N PRO A 45 -15.73 -17.95 14.64
CA PRO A 45 -16.61 -18.91 15.27
C PRO A 45 -17.46 -18.17 16.31
N VAL A 46 -18.75 -18.27 16.14
CA VAL A 46 -19.69 -17.68 17.07
C VAL A 46 -20.27 -18.79 17.90
N ALA A 47 -20.00 -18.72 19.19
CA ALA A 47 -20.70 -19.57 20.13
C ALA A 47 -22.15 -19.09 20.17
N LYS A 48 -23.07 -19.98 19.90
CA LYS A 48 -24.49 -19.69 20.02
C LYS A 48 -24.83 -19.48 21.47
N GLY A 49 -25.01 -18.25 21.83
CA GLY A 49 -25.36 -17.95 23.19
C GLY A 49 -24.26 -18.36 24.15
N GLU A 50 -24.61 -18.41 25.40
CA GLU A 50 -23.66 -18.85 26.41
C GLU A 50 -23.40 -20.34 26.25
N PRO A 51 -22.14 -20.75 26.41
CA PRO A 51 -21.86 -22.15 26.41
C PRO A 51 -22.67 -22.80 27.50
N LYS A 52 -23.61 -23.57 27.11
CA LYS A 52 -24.40 -24.35 28.06
C LYS A 52 -23.72 -25.67 28.15
N ALA A 53 -23.21 -25.95 29.32
CA ALA A 53 -22.98 -27.32 29.64
C ALA A 53 -24.33 -28.00 29.49
N ASP A 54 -24.45 -28.88 28.55
CA ASP A 54 -25.65 -29.64 28.49
C ASP A 54 -25.71 -30.55 29.70
N GLU A 55 -26.81 -31.23 29.85
CA GLU A 55 -27.05 -32.07 31.00
C GLU A 55 -26.00 -33.17 31.19
N ASN A 56 -25.29 -33.44 30.18
CA ASN A 56 -24.23 -34.45 30.20
C ASN A 56 -22.86 -33.86 30.51
N GLY A 57 -22.81 -32.57 30.77
CA GLY A 57 -21.56 -31.89 31.00
C GLY A 57 -20.73 -31.72 29.75
N ILE A 58 -21.27 -32.03 28.63
CA ILE A 58 -20.59 -31.87 27.36
C ILE A 58 -21.05 -30.57 26.77
N GLU A 59 -20.13 -29.66 26.76
CA GLU A 59 -20.39 -28.46 26.06
C GLU A 59 -20.23 -28.70 24.60
N ALA A 60 -21.30 -28.85 23.97
CA ALA A 60 -21.32 -28.77 22.55
C ALA A 60 -21.35 -27.31 22.20
N GLN A 61 -20.24 -26.69 22.26
CA GLN A 61 -20.15 -25.46 21.55
C GLN A 61 -20.25 -25.78 20.10
N ASP A 62 -21.28 -25.31 19.54
CA ASP A 62 -21.50 -25.52 18.14
C ASP A 62 -20.63 -24.56 17.37
N PHE A 63 -19.41 -25.01 17.09
CA PHE A 63 -18.52 -24.26 16.23
C PHE A 63 -18.86 -24.44 14.76
N ASP A 64 -19.94 -25.14 14.48
CA ASP A 64 -20.37 -25.30 13.09
C ASP A 64 -20.91 -23.99 12.53
N GLU A 65 -21.28 -23.09 13.39
CA GLU A 65 -21.68 -21.78 12.92
C GLU A 65 -20.52 -20.83 12.92
N VAL A 66 -20.09 -20.55 11.73
CA VAL A 66 -19.08 -19.53 11.50
C VAL A 66 -19.82 -18.32 10.99
N LYS A 67 -19.71 -17.25 11.73
CA LYS A 67 -20.26 -16.00 11.26
C LYS A 67 -19.25 -15.38 10.30
N THR A 68 -19.65 -15.27 9.06
CA THR A 68 -18.85 -14.62 8.05
C THR A 68 -19.27 -13.17 7.99
N GLU A 69 -18.35 -12.29 8.29
CA GLU A 69 -18.57 -10.87 8.13
C GLU A 69 -17.67 -10.35 7.03
N VAL A 70 -18.27 -9.57 6.14
CA VAL A 70 -17.51 -8.87 5.12
C VAL A 70 -17.30 -7.46 5.63
N LYS A 71 -16.07 -7.10 5.85
CA LYS A 71 -15.71 -5.76 6.31
C LYS A 71 -14.81 -5.07 5.29
N GLU A 72 -15.03 -3.80 5.11
CA GLU A 72 -14.13 -2.99 4.34
C GLU A 72 -13.00 -2.54 5.24
N VAL A 73 -11.79 -2.90 4.88
CA VAL A 73 -10.58 -2.58 5.64
C VAL A 73 -9.53 -2.02 4.71
N ASP A 74 -8.51 -1.38 5.29
CA ASP A 74 -7.39 -0.92 4.50
C ASP A 74 -6.62 -2.11 3.94
N SER A 75 -6.21 -2.00 2.70
CA SER A 75 -5.34 -3.01 2.10
C SER A 75 -3.99 -3.05 2.82
N ASP A 76 -3.36 -4.20 2.81
CA ASP A 76 -1.98 -4.33 3.30
C ASP A 76 -0.99 -3.59 2.39
N TYR A 77 -1.43 -3.23 1.20
CA TYR A 77 -0.60 -2.55 0.23
C TYR A 77 -1.01 -1.09 0.09
N ARG A 78 -0.03 -0.25 -0.14
CA ARG A 78 -0.23 1.18 -0.28
C ARG A 78 0.19 1.62 -1.66
N ARG A 79 -0.59 2.50 -2.24
CA ARG A 79 -0.24 3.17 -3.50
C ARG A 79 0.58 4.40 -3.16
N ALA A 80 1.55 4.70 -4.00
CA ALA A 80 2.34 5.91 -3.84
C ALA A 80 2.84 6.39 -5.19
N ILE A 81 3.00 7.69 -5.31
CA ILE A 81 3.55 8.31 -6.52
C ILE A 81 5.05 8.45 -6.34
N VAL A 82 5.81 8.02 -7.34
CA VAL A 82 7.26 8.15 -7.31
C VAL A 82 7.66 9.59 -7.55
N LEU A 83 8.39 10.16 -6.61
CA LEU A 83 8.91 11.53 -6.67
C LEU A 83 10.38 11.58 -7.11
N LYS A 84 11.16 10.62 -6.65
CA LYS A 84 12.58 10.51 -7.01
C LYS A 84 12.96 9.05 -7.16
N THR A 85 13.88 8.79 -8.08
CA THR A 85 14.46 7.47 -8.25
C THR A 85 15.91 7.49 -7.78
N PRO A 86 16.47 6.33 -7.40
CA PRO A 86 17.88 6.27 -7.01
C PRO A 86 18.82 6.70 -8.14
N VAL A 87 19.98 7.20 -7.79
CA VAL A 87 20.94 7.68 -8.79
C VAL A 87 21.47 6.58 -9.70
N TRP A 88 21.47 5.31 -9.25
CA TRP A 88 21.87 4.17 -10.06
C TRP A 88 20.76 3.63 -10.96
N TYR A 89 19.56 4.09 -10.77
CA TYR A 89 18.38 3.58 -11.45
C TYR A 89 18.00 4.48 -12.63
N PRO A 90 17.64 3.96 -13.79
CA PRO A 90 17.59 2.54 -14.11
C PRO A 90 18.98 1.97 -14.46
N THR A 91 19.10 0.64 -14.38
CA THR A 91 20.32 -0.01 -14.83
C THR A 91 20.24 -0.25 -16.33
N GLU A 92 21.39 -0.45 -16.96
CA GLU A 92 21.44 -0.69 -18.40
C GLU A 92 20.74 -1.97 -18.82
N GLU A 93 20.62 -2.91 -17.89
CA GLU A 93 19.97 -4.19 -18.15
C GLU A 93 18.47 -4.13 -18.17
N MET A 94 17.90 -3.07 -17.65
CA MET A 94 16.46 -2.94 -17.57
C MET A 94 15.86 -2.56 -18.92
N LYS A 95 14.77 -3.23 -19.26
CA LYS A 95 14.01 -2.90 -20.45
C LYS A 95 13.16 -1.67 -20.18
N GLU A 96 12.93 -0.90 -21.21
CA GLU A 96 12.17 0.35 -21.10
C GLU A 96 10.82 0.16 -20.42
N ASN A 97 10.13 -0.94 -20.68
CA ASN A 97 8.83 -1.20 -20.08
C ASN A 97 8.92 -1.65 -18.62
N GLU A 98 10.10 -1.95 -18.13
CA GLU A 98 10.32 -2.32 -16.73
C GLU A 98 10.70 -1.13 -15.85
N ILE A 99 11.06 -0.02 -16.47
CA ILE A 99 11.56 1.14 -15.74
C ILE A 99 10.41 1.90 -15.07
N ILE A 100 10.64 2.21 -13.82
CA ILE A 100 9.71 3.02 -13.02
C ILE A 100 10.17 4.46 -13.11
N ASN A 101 9.31 5.33 -13.59
CA ASN A 101 9.64 6.73 -13.76
C ASN A 101 8.99 7.60 -12.68
N VAL A 102 9.51 8.79 -12.49
CA VAL A 102 8.87 9.80 -11.65
C VAL A 102 7.44 10.00 -12.15
N GLY A 103 6.48 10.03 -11.25
CA GLY A 103 5.08 10.14 -11.57
C GLY A 103 4.34 8.82 -11.69
N ASN A 104 5.04 7.70 -11.81
CA ASN A 104 4.38 6.41 -11.79
C ASN A 104 3.83 6.11 -10.41
N VAL A 105 2.76 5.35 -10.36
CA VAL A 105 2.18 4.89 -9.11
C VAL A 105 2.65 3.46 -8.86
N VAL A 106 3.21 3.24 -7.70
CA VAL A 106 3.72 1.94 -7.29
C VAL A 106 2.96 1.43 -6.09
N LEU A 107 2.97 0.12 -5.92
CA LEU A 107 2.38 -0.55 -4.78
C LEU A 107 3.48 -1.15 -3.94
N PHE A 108 3.39 -0.96 -2.66
CA PHE A 108 4.33 -1.55 -1.70
C PHE A 108 3.56 -1.92 -0.43
N LYS A 109 4.14 -2.79 0.37
CA LYS A 109 3.51 -3.18 1.62
C LYS A 109 3.55 -2.00 2.58
N ASP A 110 2.41 -1.66 3.15
CA ASP A 110 2.24 -0.44 3.96
C ASP A 110 3.24 -0.33 5.12
N THR A 111 3.68 -1.46 5.64
CA THR A 111 4.63 -1.49 6.75
C THR A 111 6.08 -1.32 6.31
N THR A 112 6.32 -1.28 5.01
CA THR A 112 7.67 -1.21 4.45
C THR A 112 8.13 0.24 4.31
N GLY A 113 9.42 0.44 4.42
CA GLY A 113 10.03 1.74 4.22
C GLY A 113 9.94 2.63 5.45
N SER A 114 10.42 3.82 5.32
CA SER A 114 10.46 4.81 6.40
C SER A 114 9.99 6.15 5.91
N PHE A 115 9.32 6.89 6.76
CA PHE A 115 8.94 8.24 6.42
C PHE A 115 10.18 9.12 6.30
N PHE A 116 10.17 9.97 5.30
CA PHE A 116 11.25 10.92 5.07
C PHE A 116 10.77 12.30 5.51
N ASP A 117 11.19 12.71 6.68
CA ASP A 117 10.65 13.91 7.33
C ASP A 117 11.14 15.21 6.71
N LEU A 118 12.18 15.15 5.88
CA LEU A 118 12.68 16.36 5.21
C LEU A 118 11.85 16.75 4.00
N VAL A 119 10.98 15.86 3.52
CA VAL A 119 10.01 16.15 2.48
C VAL A 119 8.64 15.76 3.00
N LYS A 120 7.74 16.71 3.04
CA LYS A 120 6.42 16.49 3.61
C LYS A 120 5.68 15.35 2.91
N ASP A 121 5.04 14.52 3.71
CA ASP A 121 4.19 13.43 3.22
C ASP A 121 4.93 12.47 2.29
N SER A 122 6.19 12.22 2.55
CA SER A 122 6.98 11.32 1.73
C SER A 122 7.53 10.15 2.51
N LYS A 123 7.87 9.11 1.78
CA LYS A 123 8.40 7.88 2.34
C LYS A 123 9.51 7.38 1.42
N ILE A 124 10.50 6.74 2.00
CA ILE A 124 11.58 6.12 1.21
C ILE A 124 11.40 4.61 1.24
N ILE A 125 11.54 4.01 0.08
CA ILE A 125 11.44 2.56 -0.11
C ILE A 125 12.54 2.12 -1.07
N ARG A 126 12.86 0.84 -1.03
CA ARG A 126 13.83 0.26 -1.95
C ARG A 126 13.14 -0.37 -3.15
N LEU A 127 13.87 -0.58 -4.21
CA LEU A 127 13.31 -1.18 -5.41
C LEU A 127 12.63 -2.53 -5.12
N TYR A 128 13.24 -3.38 -4.32
CA TYR A 128 12.66 -4.68 -4.02
C TYR A 128 11.45 -4.63 -3.08
N ASP A 129 11.18 -3.48 -2.48
CA ASP A 129 9.97 -3.27 -1.70
C ASP A 129 8.76 -3.01 -2.59
N ILE A 130 9.00 -2.63 -3.83
CA ILE A 130 7.93 -2.34 -4.78
C ILE A 130 7.38 -3.66 -5.30
N VAL A 131 6.10 -3.90 -5.01
CA VAL A 131 5.44 -5.14 -5.37
C VAL A 131 4.90 -5.08 -6.79
N ALA A 132 4.41 -3.93 -7.18
CA ALA A 132 3.81 -3.76 -8.50
C ALA A 132 3.87 -2.29 -8.91
N VAL A 133 3.70 -2.05 -10.18
CA VAL A 133 3.61 -0.72 -10.75
C VAL A 133 2.27 -0.61 -11.46
N GLU A 134 1.56 0.43 -11.14
CA GLU A 134 0.26 0.68 -11.76
C GLU A 134 0.48 1.20 -13.17
N ARG A 135 -0.14 0.52 -14.15
CA ARG A 135 0.06 0.85 -15.55
C ARG A 135 -1.25 1.00 -16.28
#